data_e7f517a309dfdf67e8dcceff1e5dccfe
#
_entry.id   e7f517a309dfdf67e8dcceff1e5dccfe
#
_cell.length_a   1.000
_cell.length_b   1.000
_cell.length_c   1.000
_cell.angle_alpha   90.00
_cell.angle_beta   90.00
_cell.angle_gamma   90.00
#
_symmetry.space_group_name_H-M   'P 1'
#
loop_
_entity.id
_entity.type
_entity.pdbx_description
1 polymer ?
#
loop_
_entity_poly.entity_id
_entity_poly.type
_entity_poly.pdbx_seq_one_letter_code
_entity_poly.pdbx_strand_id
1 'polypeptide(L)'
;MKTTPIRKSTEAAGNGRSRAAPAATAVLKAATKAVLKPPAKPAAKPVLKRASRAGSDRSLTAKPDAPEDIRDAVSRLKRERIIATAVELFYSNGLSNTTLEAVADQMNVTKPFIYSHFKSKSELLAEICSRGIRASLDALNRAVASGGSATDKLQLLARDFMLAVLSNQAHIAIYNREEKHLSPADSDSINDMRREFDRKFCTLLNEGVATGEFVVEDVQLTSLAIGGIVSWSYVWYRPNGRLTPAETADRVADLVLSMVQAKAVRRKRARAAG
;
A
#
# COMPACT_ATOMS: atom_id res chain seq x y z
N MET A 1 -46.60 -4.91 59.18
CA MET A 1 -45.34 -4.75 58.38
C MET A 1 -45.27 -5.84 57.35
N LYS A 2 -45.52 -5.51 56.07
CA LYS A 2 -45.57 -6.46 54.97
C LYS A 2 -44.34 -6.25 54.13
N THR A 3 -43.46 -7.24 54.02
CA THR A 3 -42.27 -7.25 53.16
C THR A 3 -42.60 -7.87 51.82
N THR A 4 -42.39 -7.13 50.73
CA THR A 4 -42.59 -7.55 49.35
C THR A 4 -41.28 -8.14 48.82
N PRO A 5 -41.26 -9.30 48.08
CA PRO A 5 -40.04 -9.88 47.53
C PRO A 5 -39.70 -9.27 46.15
N ILE A 6 -38.40 -9.01 45.97
CA ILE A 6 -37.78 -8.51 44.74
C ILE A 6 -37.68 -9.64 43.71
N ARG A 7 -38.24 -9.40 42.53
CA ARG A 7 -38.22 -10.27 41.36
C ARG A 7 -36.86 -10.17 40.66
N LYS A 8 -36.11 -11.24 40.59
CA LYS A 8 -34.87 -11.35 39.77
C LYS A 8 -35.26 -11.52 38.29
N SER A 9 -34.87 -10.59 37.47
CA SER A 9 -34.91 -10.70 36.01
C SER A 9 -33.63 -11.40 35.51
N THR A 10 -33.76 -12.54 34.87
CA THR A 10 -32.70 -13.24 34.16
C THR A 10 -32.59 -12.64 32.78
N GLU A 11 -31.52 -11.89 32.51
CA GLU A 11 -31.15 -11.46 31.15
C GLU A 11 -30.43 -12.59 30.44
N ALA A 12 -31.00 -13.01 29.32
CA ALA A 12 -30.43 -13.96 28.41
C ALA A 12 -29.35 -13.28 27.56
N ALA A 13 -28.12 -13.71 27.70
CA ALA A 13 -26.99 -13.32 26.85
C ALA A 13 -27.21 -13.78 25.40
N GLY A 14 -27.56 -12.84 24.53
CA GLY A 14 -27.63 -13.01 23.09
C GLY A 14 -26.24 -13.16 22.50
N ASN A 15 -25.94 -14.33 21.99
CA ASN A 15 -24.70 -14.69 21.32
C ASN A 15 -24.66 -14.06 19.91
N GLY A 16 -24.18 -12.81 19.82
CA GLY A 16 -23.98 -12.08 18.58
C GLY A 16 -22.79 -12.62 17.80
N ARG A 17 -22.98 -13.67 17.03
CA ARG A 17 -22.01 -14.08 16.00
C ARG A 17 -21.96 -12.99 14.93
N SER A 18 -20.88 -12.18 14.97
CA SER A 18 -20.49 -11.29 13.89
C SER A 18 -20.26 -12.06 12.61
N ARG A 19 -21.21 -12.00 11.69
CA ARG A 19 -21.05 -12.48 10.32
C ARG A 19 -20.11 -11.52 9.59
N ALA A 20 -18.82 -11.85 9.55
CA ALA A 20 -17.86 -11.20 8.65
C ALA A 20 -18.32 -11.40 7.20
N ALA A 21 -18.44 -10.29 6.48
CA ALA A 21 -19.18 -10.16 5.25
C ALA A 21 -18.57 -10.94 4.06
N PRO A 22 -19.39 -11.66 3.28
CA PRO A 22 -18.96 -12.31 2.05
C PRO A 22 -18.56 -11.33 0.92
N ALA A 23 -18.82 -10.02 1.09
CA ALA A 23 -18.53 -8.98 0.10
C ALA A 23 -17.02 -8.75 -0.14
N ALA A 24 -16.15 -8.95 0.87
CA ALA A 24 -14.72 -8.71 0.73
C ALA A 24 -14.03 -9.72 -0.23
N THR A 25 -14.49 -10.96 -0.25
CA THR A 25 -13.92 -12.02 -1.12
C THR A 25 -14.26 -11.80 -2.61
N ALA A 26 -15.45 -11.26 -2.89
CA ALA A 26 -15.87 -10.93 -4.27
C ALA A 26 -15.08 -9.76 -4.85
N VAL A 27 -14.78 -8.77 -4.01
CA VAL A 27 -14.01 -7.57 -4.39
C VAL A 27 -12.56 -7.91 -4.74
N LEU A 28 -11.94 -8.81 -3.98
CA LEU A 28 -10.57 -9.23 -4.28
C LEU A 28 -10.49 -10.00 -5.61
N LYS A 29 -11.43 -10.91 -5.89
CA LYS A 29 -11.48 -11.62 -7.17
C LYS A 29 -11.61 -10.69 -8.38
N ALA A 30 -12.32 -9.57 -8.23
CA ALA A 30 -12.45 -8.58 -9.30
C ALA A 30 -11.17 -7.75 -9.49
N ALA A 31 -10.52 -7.32 -8.40
CA ALA A 31 -9.28 -6.55 -8.43
C ALA A 31 -8.12 -7.38 -9.00
N THR A 32 -7.98 -8.64 -8.57
CA THR A 32 -6.93 -9.54 -9.04
C THR A 32 -7.11 -9.92 -10.51
N LYS A 33 -8.38 -10.05 -10.97
CA LYS A 33 -8.67 -10.34 -12.38
C LYS A 33 -8.34 -9.17 -13.31
N ALA A 34 -8.41 -7.93 -12.82
CA ALA A 34 -8.03 -6.74 -13.57
C ALA A 34 -6.50 -6.58 -13.71
N VAL A 35 -5.73 -7.01 -12.70
CA VAL A 35 -4.26 -6.98 -12.72
C VAL A 35 -3.66 -8.15 -13.52
N LEU A 36 -4.38 -9.27 -13.64
CA LEU A 36 -3.93 -10.50 -14.29
C LEU A 36 -4.29 -10.63 -15.77
N LYS A 37 -4.74 -9.56 -16.43
CA LYS A 37 -4.98 -9.62 -17.87
C LYS A 37 -3.63 -9.71 -18.59
N PRO A 38 -3.31 -10.82 -19.29
CA PRO A 38 -2.03 -10.94 -20.00
C PRO A 38 -1.95 -9.91 -21.12
N PRO A 39 -0.78 -9.31 -21.37
CA PRO A 39 -0.59 -8.43 -22.51
C PRO A 39 -0.81 -9.21 -23.80
N ALA A 40 -1.50 -8.57 -24.76
CA ALA A 40 -1.76 -9.12 -26.09
C ALA A 40 -0.44 -9.56 -26.76
N LYS A 41 -0.48 -10.70 -27.47
CA LYS A 41 0.68 -11.23 -28.20
C LYS A 41 1.26 -10.18 -29.14
N PRO A 42 2.58 -9.97 -29.13
CA PRO A 42 3.22 -9.10 -30.12
C PRO A 42 3.21 -9.75 -31.51
N ALA A 43 2.84 -8.97 -32.51
CA ALA A 43 2.86 -9.33 -33.91
C ALA A 43 4.29 -9.59 -34.41
N ALA A 44 4.40 -10.40 -35.44
CA ALA A 44 5.62 -10.97 -36.01
C ALA A 44 6.68 -9.94 -36.37
N LYS A 45 7.95 -10.35 -36.21
CA LYS A 45 9.18 -9.62 -36.49
C LYS A 45 9.40 -9.40 -38.00
N PRO A 46 9.91 -8.23 -38.43
CA PRO A 46 10.62 -8.15 -39.69
C PRO A 46 12.11 -8.47 -39.49
N VAL A 47 12.62 -9.28 -40.39
CA VAL A 47 14.03 -9.64 -40.52
C VAL A 47 14.82 -8.45 -41.05
N LEU A 48 15.82 -7.97 -40.33
CA LEU A 48 16.75 -6.94 -40.79
C LEU A 48 18.13 -7.54 -41.05
N LYS A 49 18.60 -7.24 -42.26
CA LYS A 49 19.89 -7.66 -42.86
C LYS A 49 21.06 -6.99 -42.14
N ARG A 50 22.11 -7.76 -42.02
CA ARG A 50 23.47 -7.45 -41.56
C ARG A 50 24.14 -6.41 -42.46
N ALA A 51 24.65 -5.35 -41.91
CA ALA A 51 25.67 -4.49 -42.51
C ALA A 51 26.80 -4.23 -41.51
N SER A 52 28.02 -4.24 -42.06
CA SER A 52 29.29 -4.29 -41.35
C SER A 52 29.98 -2.93 -41.26
N ARG A 53 30.74 -2.75 -40.17
CA ARG A 53 32.01 -1.99 -40.00
C ARG A 53 32.07 -0.47 -40.13
N ALA A 54 32.54 0.14 -39.14
CA ALA A 54 33.81 0.83 -38.79
C ALA A 54 33.64 2.22 -38.20
N GLY A 55 34.50 2.55 -37.25
CA GLY A 55 34.83 3.94 -36.89
C GLY A 55 34.75 4.28 -35.39
N SER A 56 35.92 4.33 -34.77
CA SER A 56 36.18 4.81 -33.41
C SER A 56 35.86 6.30 -33.29
N ASP A 57 35.21 6.69 -32.19
CA ASP A 57 35.66 7.89 -31.47
C ASP A 57 35.24 7.82 -29.98
N ARG A 58 36.18 8.21 -29.10
CA ARG A 58 36.00 8.25 -27.65
C ARG A 58 35.51 9.63 -27.30
N SER A 59 34.31 9.71 -26.76
CA SER A 59 33.84 10.87 -26.02
C SER A 59 33.21 10.43 -24.69
N LEU A 60 33.71 11.00 -23.61
CA LEU A 60 33.31 10.78 -22.23
C LEU A 60 31.86 11.25 -22.03
N THR A 61 30.94 10.31 -21.88
CA THR A 61 29.60 10.59 -21.39
C THR A 61 29.28 9.66 -20.25
N ALA A 62 28.57 10.16 -19.24
CA ALA A 62 28.14 9.46 -18.06
C ALA A 62 27.57 8.09 -18.40
N LYS A 63 28.00 7.08 -17.66
CA LYS A 63 27.59 5.69 -17.82
C LYS A 63 26.07 5.60 -17.55
N PRO A 64 25.23 5.28 -18.54
CA PRO A 64 23.85 4.95 -18.26
C PRO A 64 23.83 3.70 -17.38
N ASP A 65 22.86 3.60 -16.46
CA ASP A 65 22.63 2.41 -15.62
C ASP A 65 22.78 1.16 -16.49
N ALA A 66 23.61 0.22 -16.05
CA ALA A 66 23.85 -1.01 -16.79
C ALA A 66 22.50 -1.69 -17.06
N PRO A 67 22.24 -2.16 -18.30
CA PRO A 67 20.99 -2.84 -18.59
C PRO A 67 20.85 -4.02 -17.63
N GLU A 68 19.71 -4.08 -16.93
CA GLU A 68 19.39 -5.19 -16.03
C GLU A 68 19.57 -6.50 -16.77
N ASP A 69 20.28 -7.45 -16.19
CA ASP A 69 20.45 -8.78 -16.80
C ASP A 69 19.06 -9.40 -17.01
N ILE A 70 18.78 -9.89 -18.21
CA ILE A 70 17.52 -10.56 -18.56
C ILE A 70 17.15 -11.64 -17.53
N ARG A 71 18.17 -12.29 -16.95
CA ARG A 71 17.98 -13.31 -15.90
C ARG A 71 17.38 -12.71 -14.63
N ASP A 72 17.85 -11.54 -14.23
CA ASP A 72 17.36 -10.85 -13.02
C ASP A 72 15.93 -10.34 -13.25
N ALA A 73 15.64 -9.78 -14.42
CA ALA A 73 14.30 -9.38 -14.81
C ALA A 73 13.31 -10.56 -14.80
N VAL A 74 13.72 -11.71 -15.37
CA VAL A 74 12.91 -12.94 -15.36
C VAL A 74 12.74 -13.48 -13.95
N SER A 75 13.77 -13.47 -13.13
CA SER A 75 13.72 -13.92 -11.72
C SER A 75 12.74 -13.04 -10.94
N ARG A 76 12.82 -11.73 -11.10
CA ARG A 76 11.88 -10.77 -10.46
C ARG A 76 10.43 -11.03 -10.88
N LEU A 77 10.15 -11.22 -12.19
CA LEU A 77 8.81 -11.53 -12.66
C LEU A 77 8.24 -12.83 -12.07
N LYS A 78 9.11 -13.86 -11.94
CA LYS A 78 8.72 -15.12 -11.29
C LYS A 78 8.37 -14.91 -9.83
N ARG A 79 9.21 -14.16 -9.10
CA ARG A 79 9.00 -13.81 -7.69
C ARG A 79 7.69 -13.04 -7.50
N GLU A 80 7.42 -12.05 -8.35
CA GLU A 80 6.16 -11.29 -8.33
C GLU A 80 4.94 -12.19 -8.54
N ARG A 81 5.01 -13.14 -9.45
CA ARG A 81 3.90 -14.08 -9.69
C ARG A 81 3.65 -15.00 -8.51
N ILE A 82 4.70 -15.48 -7.85
CA ILE A 82 4.57 -16.27 -6.61
C ILE A 82 3.86 -15.43 -5.53
N ILE A 83 4.29 -14.19 -5.33
CA ILE A 83 3.71 -13.29 -4.34
C ILE A 83 2.23 -13.02 -4.64
N ALA A 84 1.88 -12.72 -5.88
CA ALA A 84 0.50 -12.47 -6.28
C ALA A 84 -0.42 -13.68 -5.96
N THR A 85 0.02 -14.88 -6.31
CA THR A 85 -0.72 -16.13 -6.01
C THR A 85 -0.82 -16.38 -4.50
N ALA A 86 0.26 -16.14 -3.76
CA ALA A 86 0.26 -16.30 -2.31
C ALA A 86 -0.67 -15.28 -1.63
N VAL A 87 -0.72 -14.05 -2.11
CA VAL A 87 -1.66 -13.01 -1.63
C VAL A 87 -3.10 -13.49 -1.80
N GLU A 88 -3.47 -14.03 -2.97
CA GLU A 88 -4.81 -14.58 -3.18
C GLU A 88 -5.15 -15.69 -2.17
N LEU A 89 -4.24 -16.63 -1.99
CA LEU A 89 -4.46 -17.76 -1.10
C LEU A 89 -4.45 -17.35 0.39
N PHE A 90 -3.51 -16.51 0.82
CA PHE A 90 -3.46 -16.02 2.20
C PHE A 90 -4.68 -15.17 2.53
N TYR A 91 -5.12 -14.33 1.60
CA TYR A 91 -6.31 -13.51 1.80
C TYR A 91 -7.59 -14.34 1.91
N SER A 92 -7.76 -15.35 1.03
CA SER A 92 -8.98 -16.15 0.95
C SER A 92 -9.05 -17.23 2.02
N ASN A 93 -7.95 -17.96 2.26
CA ASN A 93 -7.92 -19.16 3.10
C ASN A 93 -7.27 -18.92 4.46
N GLY A 94 -6.57 -17.79 4.63
CA GLY A 94 -5.72 -17.50 5.78
C GLY A 94 -4.32 -18.13 5.66
N LEU A 95 -3.39 -17.59 6.44
CA LEU A 95 -2.01 -18.06 6.46
C LEU A 95 -1.93 -19.52 6.92
N SER A 96 -2.64 -19.89 8.00
CA SER A 96 -2.55 -21.22 8.59
C SER A 96 -2.97 -22.34 7.64
N ASN A 97 -3.96 -22.09 6.78
CA ASN A 97 -4.52 -23.07 5.85
C ASN A 97 -3.85 -23.06 4.46
N THR A 98 -2.80 -22.27 4.27
CA THR A 98 -2.09 -22.19 3.00
C THR A 98 -0.66 -22.67 3.17
N THR A 99 -0.20 -23.54 2.27
CA THR A 99 1.18 -24.06 2.21
C THR A 99 1.90 -23.53 0.98
N LEU A 100 3.23 -23.63 0.93
CA LEU A 100 4.00 -23.29 -0.29
C LEU A 100 3.68 -24.26 -1.44
N GLU A 101 3.31 -25.50 -1.11
CA GLU A 101 2.82 -26.49 -2.08
C GLU A 101 1.52 -26.05 -2.72
N ALA A 102 0.57 -25.55 -1.92
CA ALA A 102 -0.69 -25.02 -2.46
C ALA A 102 -0.46 -23.83 -3.41
N VAL A 103 0.56 -23.00 -3.16
CA VAL A 103 0.99 -21.94 -4.09
C VAL A 103 1.54 -22.55 -5.37
N ALA A 104 2.38 -23.59 -5.29
CA ALA A 104 2.94 -24.27 -6.46
C ALA A 104 1.83 -24.90 -7.32
N ASP A 105 0.90 -25.59 -6.68
CA ASP A 105 -0.24 -26.24 -7.35
C ASP A 105 -1.13 -25.22 -8.06
N GLN A 106 -1.45 -24.10 -7.41
CA GLN A 106 -2.24 -23.00 -8.00
C GLN A 106 -1.56 -22.37 -9.22
N MET A 107 -0.22 -22.35 -9.22
CA MET A 107 0.58 -21.81 -10.33
C MET A 107 0.88 -22.84 -11.43
N ASN A 108 0.56 -24.12 -11.22
CA ASN A 108 0.96 -25.25 -12.06
C ASN A 108 2.49 -25.31 -12.25
N VAL A 109 3.24 -25.16 -11.15
CA VAL A 109 4.70 -25.28 -11.12
C VAL A 109 5.14 -26.33 -10.09
N THR A 110 6.41 -26.73 -10.13
CA THR A 110 6.96 -27.71 -9.19
C THR A 110 7.28 -27.06 -7.83
N LYS A 111 7.23 -27.82 -6.75
CA LYS A 111 7.65 -27.37 -5.41
C LYS A 111 9.08 -26.78 -5.42
N PRO A 112 10.10 -27.42 -6.01
CA PRO A 112 11.45 -26.83 -6.11
C PRO A 112 11.47 -25.44 -6.74
N PHE A 113 10.56 -25.15 -7.69
CA PHE A 113 10.45 -23.81 -8.27
C PHE A 113 10.09 -22.76 -7.22
N ILE A 114 9.13 -23.02 -6.34
CA ILE A 114 8.78 -22.08 -5.27
C ILE A 114 9.94 -21.92 -4.28
N TYR A 115 10.54 -23.04 -3.86
CA TYR A 115 11.65 -23.03 -2.89
C TYR A 115 12.93 -22.38 -3.43
N SER A 116 13.12 -22.28 -4.75
CA SER A 116 14.23 -21.50 -5.33
C SER A 116 14.07 -19.98 -5.15
N HIS A 117 12.85 -19.50 -4.88
CA HIS A 117 12.54 -18.07 -4.69
C HIS A 117 12.22 -17.70 -3.24
N PHE A 118 11.61 -18.61 -2.47
CA PHE A 118 11.22 -18.40 -1.07
C PHE A 118 11.54 -19.66 -0.26
N LYS A 119 12.43 -19.52 0.71
CA LYS A 119 12.89 -20.64 1.55
C LYS A 119 11.83 -21.13 2.52
N SER A 120 10.86 -20.26 2.89
CA SER A 120 9.81 -20.59 3.84
C SER A 120 8.55 -19.75 3.61
N LYS A 121 7.44 -20.23 4.17
CA LYS A 121 6.18 -19.48 4.22
C LYS A 121 6.31 -18.18 5.01
N SER A 122 7.17 -18.15 6.04
CA SER A 122 7.43 -16.95 6.84
C SER A 122 8.16 -15.88 6.02
N GLU A 123 9.13 -16.25 5.20
CA GLU A 123 9.81 -15.33 4.28
C GLU A 123 8.82 -14.73 3.28
N LEU A 124 7.95 -15.56 2.71
CA LEU A 124 6.92 -15.10 1.79
C LEU A 124 5.90 -14.17 2.48
N LEU A 125 5.52 -14.47 3.72
CA LEU A 125 4.66 -13.60 4.53
C LEU A 125 5.33 -12.24 4.79
N ALA A 126 6.59 -12.24 5.21
CA ALA A 126 7.35 -11.01 5.48
C ALA A 126 7.43 -10.11 4.24
N GLU A 127 7.70 -10.69 3.07
CA GLU A 127 7.70 -9.96 1.80
C GLU A 127 6.32 -9.36 1.49
N ILE A 128 5.24 -10.11 1.67
CA ILE A 128 3.87 -9.64 1.46
C ILE A 128 3.54 -8.50 2.43
N CYS A 129 3.84 -8.66 3.71
CA CYS A 129 3.52 -7.70 4.77
C CYS A 129 4.29 -6.37 4.62
N SER A 130 5.52 -6.42 4.13
CA SER A 130 6.34 -5.21 3.95
C SER A 130 5.91 -4.33 2.75
N ARG A 131 5.18 -4.87 1.79
CA ARG A 131 4.89 -4.17 0.52
C ARG A 131 4.07 -2.90 0.70
N GLY A 132 3.07 -2.93 1.56
CA GLY A 132 2.22 -1.75 1.80
C GLY A 132 3.00 -0.56 2.34
N ILE A 133 3.82 -0.78 3.38
CA ILE A 133 4.62 0.30 3.96
C ILE A 133 5.77 0.73 3.04
N ARG A 134 6.39 -0.20 2.31
CA ARG A 134 7.43 0.12 1.33
C ARG A 134 6.87 1.04 0.23
N ALA A 135 5.72 0.70 -0.35
CA ALA A 135 5.07 1.54 -1.36
C ALA A 135 4.69 2.93 -0.84
N SER A 136 4.25 3.02 0.43
CA SER A 136 3.94 4.28 1.09
C SER A 136 5.19 5.13 1.32
N LEU A 137 6.28 4.52 1.77
CA LEU A 137 7.56 5.19 1.97
C LEU A 137 8.16 5.68 0.64
N ASP A 138 8.03 4.90 -0.44
CA ASP A 138 8.44 5.29 -1.79
C ASP A 138 7.63 6.50 -2.29
N ALA A 139 6.32 6.54 -2.03
CA ALA A 139 5.48 7.69 -2.34
C ALA A 139 5.96 8.96 -1.61
N LEU A 140 6.26 8.86 -0.32
CA LEU A 140 6.81 9.97 0.47
C LEU A 140 8.19 10.40 -0.05
N ASN A 141 9.07 9.47 -0.35
CA ASN A 141 10.40 9.77 -0.88
C ASN A 141 10.31 10.53 -2.22
N ARG A 142 9.43 10.10 -3.12
CA ARG A 142 9.17 10.82 -4.38
C ARG A 142 8.63 12.23 -4.14
N ALA A 143 7.68 12.38 -3.24
CA ALA A 143 7.10 13.68 -2.93
C ALA A 143 8.13 14.65 -2.31
N VAL A 144 8.97 14.16 -1.40
CA VAL A 144 10.04 14.99 -0.80
C VAL A 144 11.11 15.37 -1.83
N ALA A 145 11.43 14.46 -2.76
CA ALA A 145 12.41 14.70 -3.82
C ALA A 145 11.86 15.58 -5.00
N SER A 146 10.57 15.77 -5.07
CA SER A 146 9.92 16.52 -6.14
C SER A 146 10.18 17.97 -6.04
N GLY A 147 10.74 18.82 -6.28
CA GLY A 147 10.79 20.30 -6.11
C GLY A 147 9.41 20.91 -5.79
N GLY A 148 9.37 22.20 -5.60
CA GLY A 148 8.14 22.95 -5.33
C GLY A 148 7.92 23.25 -3.85
N SER A 149 6.74 23.81 -3.55
CA SER A 149 6.33 24.24 -2.21
C SER A 149 6.02 23.06 -1.31
N ALA A 150 5.93 23.26 0.00
CA ALA A 150 5.49 22.22 0.94
C ALA A 150 4.05 21.76 0.62
N THR A 151 3.22 22.67 0.11
CA THR A 151 1.86 22.38 -0.37
C THR A 151 1.87 21.42 -1.56
N ASP A 152 2.71 21.65 -2.56
CA ASP A 152 2.83 20.79 -3.74
C ASP A 152 3.31 19.39 -3.34
N LYS A 153 4.33 19.31 -2.48
CA LYS A 153 4.86 18.05 -1.94
C LYS A 153 3.80 17.28 -1.15
N LEU A 154 3.03 17.96 -0.30
CA LEU A 154 1.98 17.33 0.49
C LEU A 154 0.82 16.82 -0.38
N GLN A 155 0.44 17.58 -1.40
CA GLN A 155 -0.59 17.16 -2.36
C GLN A 155 -0.15 15.92 -3.11
N LEU A 156 1.07 15.89 -3.63
CA LEU A 156 1.64 14.73 -4.31
C LEU A 156 1.73 13.52 -3.38
N LEU A 157 2.24 13.74 -2.15
CA LEU A 157 2.30 12.67 -1.14
C LEU A 157 0.91 12.08 -0.86
N ALA A 158 -0.07 12.93 -0.54
CA ALA A 158 -1.40 12.47 -0.13
C ALA A 158 -2.07 11.65 -1.25
N ARG A 159 -1.92 12.09 -2.50
CA ARG A 159 -2.39 11.39 -3.68
C ARG A 159 -1.68 10.05 -3.89
N ASP A 160 -0.36 10.05 -3.93
CA ASP A 160 0.45 8.85 -4.21
C ASP A 160 0.37 7.84 -3.05
N PHE A 161 0.33 8.31 -1.80
CA PHE A 161 0.15 7.46 -0.63
C PHE A 161 -1.22 6.76 -0.66
N MET A 162 -2.28 7.50 -1.01
CA MET A 162 -3.60 6.90 -1.19
C MET A 162 -3.60 5.83 -2.27
N LEU A 163 -3.01 6.10 -3.44
CA LEU A 163 -2.89 5.13 -4.52
C LEU A 163 -2.07 3.90 -4.09
N ALA A 164 -0.98 4.10 -3.34
CA ALA A 164 -0.17 3.02 -2.81
C ALA A 164 -0.98 2.10 -1.87
N VAL A 165 -1.79 2.66 -0.97
CA VAL A 165 -2.67 1.89 -0.08
C VAL A 165 -3.73 1.14 -0.88
N LEU A 166 -4.41 1.80 -1.82
CA LEU A 166 -5.46 1.17 -2.63
C LEU A 166 -4.93 0.03 -3.51
N SER A 167 -3.72 0.19 -4.07
CA SER A 167 -3.08 -0.85 -4.88
C SER A 167 -2.58 -2.04 -4.04
N ASN A 168 -2.38 -1.85 -2.74
CA ASN A 168 -1.87 -2.86 -1.82
C ASN A 168 -2.90 -3.31 -0.76
N GLN A 169 -4.21 -3.13 -1.01
CA GLN A 169 -5.27 -3.45 -0.04
C GLN A 169 -5.15 -4.87 0.54
N ALA A 170 -4.92 -5.87 -0.32
CA ALA A 170 -4.80 -7.26 0.10
C ALA A 170 -3.56 -7.49 0.98
N HIS A 171 -2.42 -6.87 0.65
CA HIS A 171 -1.18 -6.95 1.42
C HIS A 171 -1.37 -6.34 2.82
N ILE A 172 -2.02 -5.17 2.90
CA ILE A 172 -2.30 -4.49 4.16
C ILE A 172 -3.29 -5.30 5.01
N ALA A 173 -4.32 -5.89 4.40
CA ALA A 173 -5.27 -6.76 5.08
C ALA A 173 -4.61 -8.02 5.65
N ILE A 174 -3.70 -8.64 4.88
CA ILE A 174 -2.90 -9.79 5.34
C ILE A 174 -2.01 -9.36 6.50
N TYR A 175 -1.29 -8.24 6.39
CA TYR A 175 -0.46 -7.71 7.47
C TYR A 175 -1.27 -7.57 8.76
N ASN A 176 -2.39 -6.85 8.76
CA ASN A 176 -3.21 -6.60 9.96
C ASN A 176 -3.78 -7.88 10.59
N ARG A 177 -3.95 -8.95 9.80
CA ARG A 177 -4.46 -10.22 10.30
C ARG A 177 -3.36 -11.15 10.80
N GLU A 178 -2.21 -11.15 10.14
CA GLU A 178 -1.17 -12.16 10.28
C GLU A 178 0.15 -11.62 10.88
N GLU A 179 0.25 -10.35 11.27
CA GLU A 179 1.48 -9.72 11.80
C GLU A 179 2.11 -10.48 12.96
N LYS A 180 1.27 -11.12 13.79
CA LYS A 180 1.69 -11.97 14.92
C LYS A 180 2.52 -13.20 14.51
N HIS A 181 2.51 -13.56 13.24
CA HIS A 181 3.26 -14.69 12.67
C HIS A 181 4.57 -14.25 12.00
N LEU A 182 4.88 -12.96 11.99
CA LEU A 182 6.17 -12.46 11.55
C LEU A 182 7.26 -12.81 12.57
N SER A 183 8.47 -13.01 12.08
CA SER A 183 9.62 -13.08 12.97
C SER A 183 9.88 -11.73 13.65
N PRO A 184 10.52 -11.69 14.82
CA PRO A 184 10.90 -10.42 15.44
C PRO A 184 11.70 -9.51 14.50
N ALA A 185 12.65 -10.07 13.73
CA ALA A 185 13.46 -9.32 12.79
C ALA A 185 12.63 -8.71 11.64
N ASP A 186 11.64 -9.44 11.10
CA ASP A 186 10.75 -8.93 10.06
C ASP A 186 9.82 -7.85 10.60
N SER A 187 9.28 -8.05 11.81
CA SER A 187 8.47 -7.04 12.49
C SER A 187 9.26 -5.76 12.76
N ASP A 188 10.50 -5.87 13.23
CA ASP A 188 11.38 -4.74 13.47
C ASP A 188 11.68 -3.98 12.17
N SER A 189 11.98 -4.70 11.09
CA SER A 189 12.21 -4.10 9.77
C SER A 189 10.98 -3.32 9.26
N ILE A 190 9.78 -3.86 9.41
CA ILE A 190 8.54 -3.16 9.04
C ILE A 190 8.31 -1.93 9.91
N ASN A 191 8.56 -2.05 11.22
CA ASN A 191 8.43 -0.94 12.17
C ASN A 191 9.47 0.16 11.92
N ASP A 192 10.68 -0.20 11.47
CA ASP A 192 11.69 0.79 11.07
C ASP A 192 11.24 1.60 9.86
N MET A 193 10.67 0.96 8.85
CA MET A 193 10.10 1.67 7.70
C MET A 193 8.94 2.59 8.09
N ARG A 194 8.10 2.19 9.06
CA ARG A 194 7.04 3.04 9.60
C ARG A 194 7.60 4.25 10.34
N ARG A 195 8.58 4.04 11.21
CA ARG A 195 9.27 5.14 11.92
C ARG A 195 9.94 6.11 10.94
N GLU A 196 10.52 5.58 9.87
CA GLU A 196 11.12 6.41 8.82
C GLU A 196 10.06 7.25 8.11
N PHE A 197 8.93 6.63 7.73
CA PHE A 197 7.81 7.34 7.13
C PHE A 197 7.31 8.47 8.04
N ASP A 198 7.01 8.18 9.30
CA ASP A 198 6.50 9.16 10.25
C ASP A 198 7.48 10.33 10.45
N ARG A 199 8.77 10.04 10.62
CA ARG A 199 9.80 11.07 10.77
C ARG A 199 9.89 11.99 9.54
N LYS A 200 9.94 11.40 8.33
CA LYS A 200 10.01 12.18 7.08
C LYS A 200 8.74 12.99 6.84
N PHE A 201 7.59 12.42 7.18
CA PHE A 201 6.31 13.11 7.02
C PHE A 201 6.20 14.29 7.98
N CYS A 202 6.59 14.13 9.25
CA CYS A 202 6.67 15.25 10.19
C CYS A 202 7.65 16.33 9.71
N THR A 203 8.76 15.95 9.08
CA THR A 203 9.70 16.91 8.49
C THR A 203 9.03 17.76 7.39
N LEU A 204 8.28 17.14 6.48
CA LEU A 204 7.55 17.84 5.44
C LEU A 204 6.48 18.79 6.02
N LEU A 205 5.73 18.35 7.04
CA LEU A 205 4.75 19.20 7.71
C LEU A 205 5.42 20.40 8.41
N ASN A 206 6.56 20.20 9.08
CA ASN A 206 7.34 21.27 9.70
C ASN A 206 7.90 22.25 8.67
N GLU A 207 8.32 21.78 7.48
CA GLU A 207 8.73 22.65 6.36
C GLU A 207 7.59 23.61 6.00
N GLY A 208 6.36 23.10 5.82
CA GLY A 208 5.20 23.92 5.49
C GLY A 208 4.78 24.87 6.61
N VAL A 209 4.97 24.51 7.88
CA VAL A 209 4.74 25.41 9.02
C VAL A 209 5.79 26.54 9.03
N ALA A 210 7.05 26.21 8.81
CA ALA A 210 8.16 27.17 8.80
C ALA A 210 8.06 28.18 7.65
N THR A 211 7.57 27.75 6.47
CA THR A 211 7.31 28.62 5.32
C THR A 211 5.99 29.40 5.43
N GLY A 212 5.17 29.10 6.43
CA GLY A 212 3.85 29.72 6.62
C GLY A 212 2.76 29.20 5.69
N GLU A 213 3.03 28.15 4.93
CA GLU A 213 2.06 27.48 4.05
C GLU A 213 1.04 26.69 4.87
N PHE A 214 1.47 26.10 6.01
CA PHE A 214 0.63 25.30 6.89
C PHE A 214 0.38 25.97 8.24
N VAL A 215 -0.81 25.73 8.79
CA VAL A 215 -1.21 26.16 10.14
C VAL A 215 -1.58 24.92 10.94
N VAL A 216 -0.58 24.32 11.57
CA VAL A 216 -0.69 23.06 12.33
C VAL A 216 -0.27 23.32 13.77
N GLU A 217 -1.09 22.95 14.75
CA GLU A 217 -0.75 23.11 16.18
C GLU A 217 0.14 22.00 16.69
N ASP A 218 -0.17 20.76 16.29
CA ASP A 218 0.57 19.56 16.65
C ASP A 218 0.88 18.76 15.38
N VAL A 219 2.13 18.85 14.94
CA VAL A 219 2.62 18.19 13.72
C VAL A 219 2.56 16.68 13.86
N GLN A 220 2.91 16.15 15.04
CA GLN A 220 2.90 14.70 15.27
C GLN A 220 1.48 14.14 15.19
N LEU A 221 0.54 14.76 15.89
CA LEU A 221 -0.87 14.35 15.86
C LEU A 221 -1.47 14.50 14.46
N THR A 222 -1.13 15.57 13.74
CA THR A 222 -1.60 15.79 12.36
C THR A 222 -1.06 14.73 11.41
N SER A 223 0.23 14.36 11.52
CA SER A 223 0.82 13.27 10.75
C SER A 223 0.10 11.95 11.00
N LEU A 224 -0.13 11.60 12.27
CA LEU A 224 -0.86 10.38 12.65
C LEU A 224 -2.31 10.37 12.15
N ALA A 225 -3.00 11.51 12.23
CA ALA A 225 -4.38 11.64 11.75
C ALA A 225 -4.47 11.44 10.23
N ILE A 226 -3.60 12.09 9.46
CA ILE A 226 -3.53 11.93 8.00
C ILE A 226 -3.17 10.49 7.64
N GLY A 227 -2.12 9.94 8.29
CA GLY A 227 -1.71 8.54 8.11
C GLY A 227 -2.84 7.56 8.39
N GLY A 228 -3.63 7.79 9.46
CA GLY A 228 -4.80 6.98 9.82
C GLY A 228 -5.90 7.05 8.76
N ILE A 229 -6.26 8.25 8.28
CA ILE A 229 -7.27 8.43 7.22
C ILE A 229 -6.89 7.65 5.96
N VAL A 230 -5.64 7.78 5.51
CA VAL A 230 -5.17 7.14 4.29
C VAL A 230 -5.03 5.63 4.48
N SER A 231 -4.33 5.18 5.54
CA SER A 231 -4.10 3.74 5.74
C SER A 231 -5.37 2.95 5.98
N TRP A 232 -6.38 3.53 6.67
CA TRP A 232 -7.66 2.85 6.92
C TRP A 232 -8.53 2.67 5.67
N SER A 233 -8.15 3.31 4.54
CA SER A 233 -8.90 3.20 3.29
C SER A 233 -8.98 1.77 2.74
N TYR A 234 -8.04 0.90 3.08
CA TYR A 234 -8.10 -0.52 2.71
C TYR A 234 -9.37 -1.23 3.22
N VAL A 235 -10.00 -0.70 4.28
CA VAL A 235 -11.24 -1.25 4.86
C VAL A 235 -12.48 -0.79 4.13
N TRP A 236 -12.58 0.50 3.83
CA TRP A 236 -13.82 1.09 3.31
C TRP A 236 -13.84 1.27 1.79
N TYR A 237 -12.71 1.39 1.13
CA TYR A 237 -12.69 1.54 -0.32
C TYR A 237 -13.21 0.27 -1.03
N ARG A 238 -14.01 0.48 -2.08
CA ARG A 238 -14.55 -0.58 -2.94
C ARG A 238 -14.21 -0.27 -4.39
N PRO A 239 -13.50 -1.17 -5.13
CA PRO A 239 -13.13 -0.97 -6.53
C PRO A 239 -14.29 -0.69 -7.47
N ASN A 240 -15.48 -1.26 -7.14
CA ASN A 240 -16.74 -1.03 -7.90
C ASN A 240 -17.62 0.02 -7.24
N GLY A 241 -17.06 0.87 -6.38
CA GLY A 241 -17.76 1.95 -5.70
C GLY A 241 -17.99 3.17 -6.58
N ARG A 242 -18.49 4.25 -5.97
CA ARG A 242 -18.82 5.51 -6.65
C ARG A 242 -17.60 6.23 -7.25
N LEU A 243 -16.42 6.05 -6.67
CA LEU A 243 -15.19 6.73 -7.07
C LEU A 243 -14.13 5.72 -7.53
N THR A 244 -13.44 6.05 -8.59
CA THR A 244 -12.23 5.35 -9.03
C THR A 244 -11.09 5.54 -8.03
N PRO A 245 -10.01 4.72 -8.08
CA PRO A 245 -8.83 4.95 -7.26
C PRO A 245 -8.24 6.35 -7.41
N ALA A 246 -8.16 6.84 -8.65
CA ALA A 246 -7.63 8.17 -8.94
C ALA A 246 -8.49 9.29 -8.35
N GLU A 247 -9.81 9.27 -8.58
CA GLU A 247 -10.73 10.24 -7.99
C GLU A 247 -10.73 10.21 -6.46
N THR A 248 -10.59 9.01 -5.88
CA THR A 248 -10.49 8.86 -4.43
C THR A 248 -9.21 9.50 -3.91
N ALA A 249 -8.09 9.26 -4.60
CA ALA A 249 -6.80 9.82 -4.23
C ALA A 249 -6.79 11.36 -4.33
N ASP A 250 -7.35 11.91 -5.41
CA ASP A 250 -7.45 13.37 -5.59
C ASP A 250 -8.31 14.01 -4.48
N ARG A 251 -9.48 13.45 -4.17
CA ARG A 251 -10.35 13.98 -3.09
C ARG A 251 -9.73 13.85 -1.71
N VAL A 252 -8.97 12.79 -1.44
CA VAL A 252 -8.26 12.63 -0.16
C VAL A 252 -7.10 13.62 -0.08
N ALA A 253 -6.40 13.89 -1.18
CA ALA A 253 -5.37 14.93 -1.21
C ALA A 253 -5.95 16.32 -0.88
N ASP A 254 -7.09 16.69 -1.47
CA ASP A 254 -7.80 17.93 -1.13
C ASP A 254 -8.22 17.98 0.35
N LEU A 255 -8.71 16.88 0.90
CA LEU A 255 -9.06 16.77 2.31
C LEU A 255 -7.83 16.97 3.20
N VAL A 256 -6.71 16.32 2.89
CA VAL A 256 -5.44 16.45 3.63
C VAL A 256 -4.93 17.88 3.62
N LEU A 257 -4.96 18.54 2.46
CA LEU A 257 -4.61 19.99 2.37
C LEU A 257 -5.52 20.84 3.24
N SER A 258 -6.82 20.56 3.25
CA SER A 258 -7.78 21.28 4.09
C SER A 258 -7.49 21.12 5.59
N MET A 259 -6.94 19.99 6.02
CA MET A 259 -6.56 19.76 7.43
C MET A 259 -5.43 20.67 7.88
N VAL A 260 -4.43 20.92 7.02
CA VAL A 260 -3.26 21.75 7.36
C VAL A 260 -3.52 23.25 7.16
N GLN A 261 -4.55 23.62 6.37
CA GLN A 261 -4.90 25.02 6.06
C GLN A 261 -6.12 25.54 6.83
N ALA A 262 -6.80 24.71 7.61
CA ALA A 262 -8.14 24.98 8.17
C ALA A 262 -8.25 26.29 8.99
N LYS A 263 -7.18 26.79 9.60
CA LYS A 263 -7.21 28.05 10.37
C LYS A 263 -7.24 29.30 9.51
N ALA A 264 -6.65 29.31 8.31
CA ALA A 264 -6.63 30.48 7.43
C ALA A 264 -8.04 30.80 6.89
N VAL A 265 -8.81 29.79 6.55
CA VAL A 265 -10.19 29.93 6.04
C VAL A 265 -11.14 30.44 7.12
N ARG A 266 -11.00 29.99 8.35
CA ARG A 266 -11.84 30.44 9.48
C ARG A 266 -11.59 31.90 9.86
N ARG A 267 -10.32 32.37 9.83
CA ARG A 267 -10.00 33.77 10.11
C ARG A 267 -10.48 34.72 9.01
N LYS A 268 -10.42 34.34 7.74
CA LYS A 268 -10.97 35.15 6.63
C LYS A 268 -12.50 35.29 6.75
N ARG A 269 -13.24 34.23 7.09
CA ARG A 269 -14.69 34.29 7.29
C ARG A 269 -15.09 35.11 8.52
N ALA A 270 -14.35 35.00 9.63
CA ALA A 270 -14.62 35.80 10.82
C ALA A 270 -14.31 37.30 10.61
N ARG A 271 -13.30 37.65 9.79
CA ARG A 271 -13.00 39.06 9.42
C ARG A 271 -13.92 39.64 8.34
N ALA A 272 -14.59 38.80 7.56
CA ALA A 272 -15.55 39.23 6.54
C ALA A 272 -16.99 39.34 7.11
N ALA A 273 -17.23 38.83 8.31
CA ALA A 273 -18.54 38.86 9.00
C ALA A 273 -18.60 39.86 10.15
N GLY A 274 -17.55 40.63 10.46
CA GLY A 274 -17.47 41.75 11.38
C GLY A 274 -17.06 43.04 10.69
#